data_88944520e46e96696d22fb6f70d53dc0
#
_entry.id   88944520e46e96696d22fb6f70d53dc0
#
_cell.length_a   1.000
_cell.length_b   1.000
_cell.length_c   1.000
_cell.angle_alpha   90.00
_cell.angle_beta   90.00
_cell.angle_gamma   90.00
#
_symmetry.space_group_name_H-M   'P 1'
#
loop_
_entity.id
_entity.type
_entity.pdbx_description
1 polymer ?
#
loop_
_entity_poly.entity_id
_entity_poly.type
_entity_poly.pdbx_seq_one_letter_code
_entity_poly.pdbx_strand_id
1 'polypeptide(L)'
;MTIELIKQLLDACYLAKRAREMLPALPEGVTSSYIQCLDVIQKLQTRGIQPKISDLSDTLNLPRPGVTRTVKEMEHKGYLRKQVSAEDGRVTYLFLTESGQALSQKYNTDYFSQLLPYLDSISEEDAACTIQTLKKFHAIMRERKD
;
A
#
# COMPACT_ATOMS: atom_id res chain seq x y z
N MET A 1 -28.15 13.69 4.38
CA MET A 1 -27.89 12.23 4.28
C MET A 1 -29.17 11.48 4.58
N THR A 2 -29.61 10.59 3.71
CA THR A 2 -30.81 9.77 3.89
C THR A 2 -30.42 8.32 4.20
N ILE A 3 -31.34 7.55 4.80
CA ILE A 3 -31.11 6.12 5.09
C ILE A 3 -30.82 5.36 3.78
N GLU A 4 -31.54 5.68 2.71
CA GLU A 4 -31.33 5.05 1.40
C GLU A 4 -29.93 5.35 0.84
N LEU A 5 -29.47 6.58 0.95
CA LEU A 5 -28.13 6.97 0.49
C LEU A 5 -27.02 6.30 1.32
N ILE A 6 -27.25 6.07 2.62
CA ILE A 6 -26.30 5.30 3.46
C ILE A 6 -26.19 3.85 2.95
N LYS A 7 -27.30 3.22 2.61
CA LYS A 7 -27.31 1.86 2.04
C LYS A 7 -26.56 1.80 0.71
N GLN A 8 -26.84 2.75 -0.18
CA GLN A 8 -26.14 2.85 -1.46
C GLN A 8 -24.62 3.07 -1.29
N LEU A 9 -24.21 3.84 -0.28
CA LEU A 9 -22.79 4.03 0.03
C LEU A 9 -22.15 2.73 0.50
N LEU A 10 -22.83 1.91 1.30
CA LEU A 10 -22.36 0.59 1.70
C LEU A 10 -22.26 -0.38 0.52
N ASP A 11 -23.24 -0.36 -0.37
CA ASP A 11 -23.20 -1.16 -1.61
C ASP A 11 -22.04 -0.75 -2.51
N ALA A 12 -21.75 0.55 -2.60
CA ALA A 12 -20.59 1.07 -3.32
C ALA A 12 -19.28 0.61 -2.69
N CYS A 13 -19.18 0.55 -1.37
CA CYS A 13 -18.00 0.00 -0.67
C CYS A 13 -17.79 -1.49 -1.01
N TYR A 14 -18.87 -2.27 -1.09
CA TYR A 14 -18.79 -3.67 -1.52
C TYR A 14 -18.32 -3.80 -2.97
N LEU A 15 -18.83 -2.96 -3.87
CA LEU A 15 -18.39 -2.92 -5.26
C LEU A 15 -16.90 -2.55 -5.37
N ALA A 16 -16.44 -1.58 -4.58
CA ALA A 16 -15.04 -1.21 -4.52
C ALA A 16 -14.13 -2.37 -4.05
N LYS A 17 -14.60 -3.15 -3.06
CA LYS A 17 -13.92 -4.37 -2.62
C LYS A 17 -13.77 -5.36 -3.77
N ARG A 18 -14.85 -5.61 -4.51
CA ARG A 18 -14.83 -6.52 -5.67
C ARG A 18 -13.91 -6.04 -6.78
N ALA A 19 -13.88 -4.74 -7.07
CA ALA A 19 -12.96 -4.17 -8.03
C ALA A 19 -11.50 -4.42 -7.62
N ARG A 20 -11.19 -4.30 -6.33
CA ARG A 20 -9.87 -4.61 -5.80
C ARG A 20 -9.49 -6.09 -5.94
N GLU A 21 -10.45 -7.00 -5.87
CA GLU A 21 -10.25 -8.44 -6.06
C GLU A 21 -9.91 -8.81 -7.52
N MET A 22 -10.14 -7.90 -8.47
CA MET A 22 -9.78 -8.05 -9.89
C MET A 22 -8.33 -7.67 -10.21
N LEU A 23 -7.56 -7.20 -9.22
CA LEU A 23 -6.13 -6.97 -9.40
C LEU A 23 -5.42 -8.28 -9.77
N PRO A 24 -4.29 -8.21 -10.51
CA PRO A 24 -3.58 -9.42 -10.96
C PRO A 24 -3.14 -10.26 -9.77
N ALA A 25 -3.18 -11.58 -9.95
CA ALA A 25 -2.66 -12.52 -8.99
C ALA A 25 -1.15 -12.29 -8.78
N LEU A 26 -0.73 -12.31 -7.53
CA LEU A 26 0.69 -12.18 -7.19
C LEU A 26 1.39 -13.54 -7.33
N PRO A 27 2.72 -13.56 -7.54
CA PRO A 27 3.49 -14.78 -7.54
C PRO A 27 3.33 -15.57 -6.25
N GLU A 28 3.56 -16.88 -6.30
CA GLU A 28 3.53 -17.72 -5.11
C GLU A 28 4.47 -17.19 -4.02
N GLY A 29 3.96 -17.12 -2.81
CA GLY A 29 4.70 -16.62 -1.65
C GLY A 29 4.87 -15.10 -1.57
N VAL A 30 4.31 -14.35 -2.52
CA VAL A 30 4.27 -12.88 -2.48
C VAL A 30 2.88 -12.42 -2.03
N THR A 31 2.85 -11.58 -1.01
CA THR A 31 1.60 -11.03 -0.46
C THR A 31 1.40 -9.58 -0.90
N SER A 32 0.17 -9.10 -0.81
CA SER A 32 -0.13 -7.68 -1.05
C SER A 32 0.64 -6.74 -0.11
N SER A 33 0.94 -7.20 1.11
CA SER A 33 1.77 -6.45 2.06
C SER A 33 3.20 -6.20 1.54
N TYR A 34 3.78 -7.17 0.82
CA TYR A 34 5.09 -6.97 0.19
C TYR A 34 5.02 -5.86 -0.86
N ILE A 35 4.01 -5.90 -1.71
CA ILE A 35 3.83 -4.89 -2.76
C ILE A 35 3.66 -3.49 -2.17
N GLN A 36 2.87 -3.36 -1.09
CA GLN A 36 2.71 -2.09 -0.37
C GLN A 36 4.02 -1.59 0.24
N CYS A 37 4.79 -2.47 0.87
CA CYS A 37 6.11 -2.11 1.43
C CYS A 37 7.07 -1.64 0.34
N LEU A 38 7.13 -2.35 -0.79
CA LEU A 38 7.98 -1.98 -1.92
C LEU A 38 7.59 -0.61 -2.50
N ASP A 39 6.29 -0.32 -2.61
CA ASP A 39 5.78 0.97 -3.08
C ASP A 39 6.23 2.12 -2.18
N VAL A 40 6.09 1.97 -0.87
CA VAL A 40 6.53 2.98 0.12
C VAL A 40 8.04 3.20 0.05
N ILE A 41 8.83 2.14 0.00
CA ILE A 41 10.28 2.21 -0.11
C ILE A 41 10.67 2.99 -1.39
N GLN A 42 10.08 2.63 -2.53
CA GLN A 42 10.37 3.24 -3.81
C GLN A 42 9.99 4.73 -3.85
N LYS A 43 8.85 5.10 -3.30
CA LYS A 43 8.41 6.50 -3.18
C LYS A 43 9.37 7.34 -2.33
N LEU A 44 9.83 6.81 -1.21
CA LEU A 44 10.80 7.49 -0.35
C LEU A 44 12.15 7.67 -1.05
N GLN A 45 12.64 6.62 -1.72
CA GLN A 45 13.89 6.69 -2.50
C GLN A 45 13.81 7.73 -3.62
N THR A 46 12.70 7.81 -4.33
CA THR A 46 12.48 8.83 -5.38
C THR A 46 12.55 10.25 -4.80
N ARG A 47 12.20 10.44 -3.53
CA ARG A 47 12.30 11.71 -2.82
C ARG A 47 13.67 11.95 -2.18
N GLY A 48 14.65 11.08 -2.42
CA GLY A 48 15.99 11.17 -1.83
C GLY A 48 16.07 10.78 -0.36
N ILE A 49 15.04 10.10 0.16
CA ILE A 49 14.98 9.65 1.56
C ILE A 49 15.41 8.19 1.63
N GLN A 50 16.36 7.85 2.50
CA GLN A 50 16.71 6.46 2.77
C GLN A 50 15.66 5.83 3.67
N PRO A 51 14.90 4.82 3.17
CA PRO A 51 13.80 4.22 3.92
C PRO A 51 14.25 3.48 5.17
N LYS A 52 13.46 3.56 6.23
CA LYS A 52 13.60 2.82 7.49
C LYS A 52 12.38 1.96 7.75
N ILE A 53 12.50 0.97 8.63
CA ILE A 53 11.35 0.15 9.06
C ILE A 53 10.24 1.03 9.65
N SER A 54 10.60 2.05 10.44
CA SER A 54 9.64 2.99 11.02
C SER A 54 8.83 3.74 9.96
N ASP A 55 9.43 4.09 8.82
CA ASP A 55 8.74 4.76 7.72
C ASP A 55 7.61 3.88 7.14
N LEU A 56 7.83 2.57 7.02
CA LEU A 56 6.80 1.62 6.58
C LEU A 56 5.65 1.56 7.59
N SER A 57 5.97 1.45 8.86
CA SER A 57 4.97 1.39 9.94
C SER A 57 4.10 2.64 9.96
N ASP A 58 4.72 3.80 9.88
CA ASP A 58 4.03 5.09 9.92
C ASP A 58 3.19 5.32 8.66
N THR A 59 3.74 5.08 7.47
CA THR A 59 3.05 5.32 6.21
C THR A 59 1.89 4.35 5.99
N LEU A 60 2.08 3.08 6.33
CA LEU A 60 1.06 2.04 6.17
C LEU A 60 0.08 1.98 7.35
N ASN A 61 0.35 2.74 8.41
CA ASN A 61 -0.42 2.72 9.66
C ASN A 61 -0.57 1.29 10.22
N LEU A 62 0.54 0.57 10.28
CA LEU A 62 0.61 -0.80 10.76
C LEU A 62 1.49 -0.90 12.00
N PRO A 63 1.20 -1.86 12.92
CA PRO A 63 2.05 -2.10 14.09
C PRO A 63 3.46 -2.52 13.68
N ARG A 64 4.48 -1.99 14.34
CA ARG A 64 5.90 -2.30 14.08
C ARG A 64 6.24 -3.80 14.09
N PRO A 65 5.73 -4.63 15.03
CA PRO A 65 6.03 -6.06 15.01
C PRO A 65 5.61 -6.76 13.73
N GLY A 66 4.43 -6.41 13.18
CA GLY A 66 3.94 -6.94 11.92
C GLY A 66 4.80 -6.52 10.72
N VAL A 67 5.18 -5.23 10.66
CA VAL A 67 6.06 -4.71 9.61
C VAL A 67 7.45 -5.34 9.69
N THR A 68 8.02 -5.45 10.89
CA THR A 68 9.33 -6.10 11.10
C THR A 68 9.33 -7.55 10.61
N ARG A 69 8.25 -8.29 10.88
CA ARG A 69 8.09 -9.66 10.38
C ARG A 69 8.02 -9.71 8.85
N THR A 70 7.21 -8.85 8.25
CA THR A 70 7.07 -8.77 6.79
C THR A 70 8.41 -8.43 6.13
N VAL A 71 9.14 -7.46 6.68
CA VAL A 71 10.48 -7.07 6.19
C VAL A 71 11.47 -8.23 6.29
N LYS A 72 11.45 -8.99 7.40
CA LYS A 72 12.29 -10.17 7.58
C LYS A 72 11.98 -11.26 6.54
N GLU A 73 10.71 -11.49 6.26
CA GLU A 73 10.29 -12.44 5.23
C GLU A 73 10.75 -12.00 3.84
N MET A 74 10.59 -10.71 3.52
CA MET A 74 11.02 -10.14 2.24
C MET A 74 12.54 -10.21 2.06
N GLU A 75 13.31 -9.99 3.13
CA GLU A 75 14.77 -10.13 3.11
C GLU A 75 15.16 -11.60 2.86
N HIS A 76 14.53 -12.53 3.55
CA HIS A 76 14.79 -13.96 3.35
C HIS A 76 14.50 -14.42 1.92
N LYS A 77 13.47 -13.84 1.28
CA LYS A 77 13.11 -14.13 -0.11
C LYS A 77 13.93 -13.33 -1.14
N GLY A 78 14.82 -12.48 -0.70
CA GLY A 78 15.73 -11.73 -1.57
C GLY A 78 15.12 -10.49 -2.23
N TYR A 79 14.03 -9.95 -1.74
CA TYR A 79 13.41 -8.74 -2.29
C TYR A 79 13.99 -7.44 -1.71
N LEU A 80 14.53 -7.49 -0.52
CA LEU A 80 15.19 -6.36 0.10
C LEU A 80 16.37 -6.80 0.97
N ARG A 81 17.17 -5.83 1.38
CA ARG A 81 18.29 -5.98 2.29
C ARG A 81 18.14 -4.98 3.43
N LYS A 82 18.45 -5.41 4.64
CA LYS A 82 18.48 -4.56 5.82
C LYS A 82 19.90 -4.14 6.17
N GLN A 83 20.03 -2.96 6.74
CA GLN A 83 21.26 -2.48 7.33
C GLN A 83 20.95 -1.71 8.61
N VAL A 84 21.44 -2.21 9.75
CA VAL A 84 21.33 -1.50 11.02
C VAL A 84 22.26 -0.28 10.98
N SER A 85 21.76 0.87 11.47
CA SER A 85 22.55 2.07 11.57
C SER A 85 23.76 1.86 12.49
N ALA A 86 24.94 2.28 12.04
CA ALA A 86 26.15 2.28 12.87
C ALA A 86 26.09 3.30 14.01
N GLU A 87 25.27 4.34 13.88
CA GLU A 87 25.12 5.42 14.87
C GLU A 87 24.03 5.13 15.89
N ASP A 88 22.95 4.46 15.48
CA ASP A 88 21.81 4.11 16.35
C ASP A 88 21.28 2.73 15.99
N GLY A 89 21.57 1.74 16.84
CA GLY A 89 21.12 0.35 16.66
C GLY A 89 19.61 0.14 16.66
N ARG A 90 18.82 1.16 17.01
CA ARG A 90 17.35 1.13 16.92
C ARG A 90 16.82 1.44 15.51
N VAL A 91 17.69 1.96 14.64
CA VAL A 91 17.37 2.33 13.26
C VAL A 91 17.85 1.25 12.31
N THR A 92 16.95 0.73 11.48
CA THR A 92 17.25 -0.22 10.42
C THR A 92 16.84 0.37 9.07
N TYR A 93 17.81 0.57 8.20
CA TYR A 93 17.63 1.02 6.82
C TYR A 93 17.26 -0.13 5.91
N LEU A 94 16.47 0.17 4.87
CA LEU A 94 15.97 -0.79 3.90
C LEU A 94 16.48 -0.43 2.50
N PHE A 95 16.95 -1.46 1.79
CA PHE A 95 17.43 -1.33 0.41
C PHE A 95 16.72 -2.36 -0.47
N LEU A 96 16.19 -1.92 -1.61
CA LEU A 96 15.65 -2.84 -2.59
C LEU A 96 16.78 -3.61 -3.26
N THR A 97 16.59 -4.90 -3.46
CA THR A 97 17.40 -5.71 -4.37
C THR A 97 16.90 -5.53 -5.81
N GLU A 98 17.63 -6.05 -6.77
CA GLU A 98 17.18 -6.09 -8.18
C GLU A 98 15.84 -6.83 -8.30
N SER A 99 15.69 -7.96 -7.61
CA SER A 99 14.43 -8.70 -7.52
C SER A 99 13.28 -7.88 -6.92
N GLY A 100 13.54 -7.13 -5.85
CA GLY A 100 12.56 -6.24 -5.24
C GLY A 100 12.15 -5.10 -6.15
N GLN A 101 13.11 -4.51 -6.87
CA GLN A 101 12.83 -3.47 -7.86
C GLN A 101 11.96 -4.01 -9.01
N ALA A 102 12.30 -5.17 -9.54
CA ALA A 102 11.53 -5.82 -10.62
C ALA A 102 10.09 -6.14 -10.17
N LEU A 103 9.92 -6.66 -8.96
CA LEU A 103 8.61 -6.95 -8.38
C LEU A 103 7.78 -5.68 -8.21
N SER A 104 8.36 -4.61 -7.70
CA SER A 104 7.70 -3.32 -7.54
C SER A 104 7.36 -2.70 -8.88
N GLN A 105 8.27 -2.74 -9.84
CA GLN A 105 8.02 -2.22 -11.19
C GLN A 105 6.80 -2.89 -11.83
N LYS A 106 6.72 -4.20 -11.76
CA LYS A 106 5.62 -4.97 -12.36
C LYS A 106 4.26 -4.67 -11.72
N TYR A 107 4.18 -4.67 -10.39
CA TYR A 107 2.90 -4.60 -9.67
C TYR A 107 2.52 -3.21 -9.16
N ASN A 108 3.46 -2.28 -9.02
CA ASN A 108 3.20 -0.91 -8.60
C ASN A 108 3.24 0.11 -9.75
N THR A 109 3.85 -0.22 -10.89
CA THR A 109 4.00 0.73 -11.99
C THR A 109 3.39 0.21 -13.29
N ASP A 110 3.90 -0.91 -13.82
CA ASP A 110 3.53 -1.37 -15.17
C ASP A 110 2.04 -1.71 -15.27
N TYR A 111 1.50 -2.44 -14.31
CA TYR A 111 0.09 -2.79 -14.28
C TYR A 111 -0.81 -1.54 -14.27
N PHE A 112 -0.51 -0.59 -13.40
CA PHE A 112 -1.33 0.63 -13.31
C PHE A 112 -1.16 1.54 -14.52
N SER A 113 0.03 1.58 -15.11
CA SER A 113 0.26 2.31 -16.37
C SER A 113 -0.58 1.75 -17.52
N GLN A 114 -0.71 0.42 -17.59
CA GLN A 114 -1.57 -0.25 -18.57
C GLN A 114 -3.06 -0.02 -18.33
N LEU A 115 -3.46 0.21 -17.08
CA LEU A 115 -4.84 0.48 -16.70
C LEU A 115 -5.28 1.93 -17.03
N LEU A 116 -4.35 2.87 -17.02
CA LEU A 116 -4.66 4.30 -17.20
C LEU A 116 -5.57 4.62 -18.40
N PRO A 117 -5.36 4.07 -19.62
CA PRO A 117 -6.21 4.39 -20.76
C PRO A 117 -7.67 3.99 -20.60
N TYR A 118 -7.97 3.03 -19.73
CA TYR A 118 -9.33 2.55 -19.48
C TYR A 118 -10.08 3.42 -18.46
N LEU A 119 -9.40 4.35 -17.81
CA LEU A 119 -9.94 5.20 -16.75
C LEU A 119 -10.29 6.62 -17.20
N ASP A 120 -10.19 6.91 -18.48
CA ASP A 120 -10.42 8.25 -19.07
C ASP A 120 -11.82 8.82 -18.74
N SER A 121 -12.81 7.96 -18.48
CA SER A 121 -14.16 8.39 -18.09
C SER A 121 -14.29 8.81 -16.62
N ILE A 122 -13.24 8.62 -15.81
CA ILE A 122 -13.22 8.99 -14.39
C ILE A 122 -12.29 10.20 -14.23
N SER A 123 -12.84 11.34 -13.81
CA SER A 123 -12.04 12.52 -13.55
C SER A 123 -11.18 12.35 -12.30
N GLU A 124 -10.03 13.02 -12.25
CA GLU A 124 -9.20 13.08 -11.04
C GLU A 124 -9.95 13.66 -9.84
N GLU A 125 -10.83 14.63 -10.09
CA GLU A 125 -11.67 15.26 -9.07
C GLU A 125 -12.65 14.26 -8.46
N ASP A 126 -13.36 13.48 -9.29
CA ASP A 126 -14.29 12.44 -8.83
C ASP A 126 -13.55 11.35 -8.05
N ALA A 127 -12.40 10.92 -8.54
CA ALA A 127 -11.56 9.95 -7.85
C ALA A 127 -11.09 10.47 -6.48
N ALA A 128 -10.59 11.71 -6.42
CA ALA A 128 -10.15 12.33 -5.17
C ALA A 128 -11.31 12.49 -4.18
N CYS A 129 -12.47 12.95 -4.64
CA CYS A 129 -13.68 13.09 -3.83
C CYS A 129 -14.12 11.74 -3.26
N THR A 130 -14.16 10.70 -4.09
CA THR A 130 -14.51 9.34 -3.68
C THR A 130 -13.56 8.81 -2.60
N ILE A 131 -12.25 8.97 -2.81
CA ILE A 131 -11.22 8.56 -1.83
C ILE A 131 -11.43 9.26 -0.49
N GLN A 132 -11.66 10.56 -0.48
CA GLN A 132 -11.89 11.33 0.75
C GLN A 132 -13.18 10.90 1.46
N THR A 133 -14.24 10.70 0.71
CA THR A 133 -15.53 10.26 1.25
C THR A 133 -15.41 8.89 1.91
N LEU A 134 -14.75 7.93 1.26
CA LEU A 134 -14.52 6.60 1.81
C LEU A 134 -13.66 6.65 3.09
N LYS A 135 -12.62 7.50 3.13
CA LYS A 135 -11.80 7.71 4.33
C LYS A 135 -12.63 8.24 5.50
N LYS A 136 -13.47 9.25 5.26
CA LYS A 136 -14.37 9.81 6.29
C LYS A 136 -15.37 8.76 6.78
N PHE A 137 -15.98 8.04 5.84
CA PHE A 137 -16.96 7.00 6.19
C PHE A 137 -16.32 5.88 7.02
N HIS A 138 -15.13 5.41 6.64
CA HIS A 138 -14.38 4.41 7.40
C HIS A 138 -14.06 4.90 8.81
N ALA A 139 -13.61 6.15 8.97
CA ALA A 139 -13.29 6.73 10.28
C ALA A 139 -14.53 6.76 11.18
N ILE A 140 -15.68 7.23 10.66
CA ILE A 140 -16.97 7.27 11.41
C ILE A 140 -17.40 5.86 11.83
N MET A 141 -17.31 4.88 10.94
CA MET A 141 -17.70 3.50 11.25
C MET A 141 -16.79 2.86 12.30
N ARG A 142 -15.50 3.23 12.32
CA ARG A 142 -14.55 2.77 13.32
C ARG A 142 -14.84 3.35 14.71
N GLU A 143 -15.06 4.67 14.80
CA GLU A 143 -15.39 5.36 16.05
C GLU A 143 -16.68 4.87 16.70
N ARG A 144 -17.63 4.35 15.90
CA ARG A 144 -18.89 3.80 16.40
C ARG A 144 -18.80 2.37 16.92
N LYS A 145 -17.68 1.68 16.68
CA LYS A 145 -17.46 0.31 17.17
C LYS A 145 -16.88 0.28 18.59
N ASP A 146 -16.28 1.39 19.01
CA ASP A 146 -15.71 1.59 20.33
C ASP A 146 -16.75 2.20 21.28
#